data_5576d7930cba7a39f175f51d257dff4e
#
_entry.id   5576d7930cba7a39f175f51d257dff4e
#
_cell.length_a   1.000
_cell.length_b   1.000
_cell.length_c   1.000
_cell.angle_alpha   90.00
_cell.angle_beta   90.00
_cell.angle_gamma   90.00
#
_symmetry.space_group_name_H-M   'P 1'
#
loop_
_entity.id
_entity.type
_entity.pdbx_description
1 polymer ?
#
loop_
_entity_poly.entity_id
_entity_poly.type
_entity_poly.pdbx_seq_one_letter_code
_entity_poly.pdbx_strand_id
1 'polypeptide(L)'
;MKTIPIIDFRSENSCIEEMYKAYSTCGFAVFTNVYDEWISEFCDWKVLMEEFFQLPLDVKQQYAYSGVKENIGYNWLEEERLTPTMPGDLKE
;
A
#
# COMPACT_ATOMS: atom_id res chain seq x y z
N MET A 1 12.10 24.27 10.92
CA MET A 1 11.11 23.27 10.44
C MET A 1 11.82 21.96 10.18
N LYS A 2 11.30 20.89 10.74
CA LYS A 2 11.85 19.54 10.46
C LYS A 2 11.40 19.09 9.09
N THR A 3 12.33 18.64 8.28
CA THR A 3 12.05 18.05 6.98
C THR A 3 12.05 16.52 7.07
N ILE A 4 11.24 15.87 6.25
CA ILE A 4 11.24 14.40 6.16
C ILE A 4 12.51 13.99 5.40
N PRO A 5 13.37 13.13 5.97
CA PRO A 5 14.56 12.66 5.28
C PRO A 5 14.25 11.90 4.00
N ILE A 6 15.08 12.10 2.98
CA ILE A 6 15.03 11.36 1.71
C ILE A 6 16.22 10.42 1.68
N ILE A 7 15.97 9.14 1.56
CA ILE A 7 16.98 8.09 1.63
C ILE A 7 17.04 7.35 0.29
N ASP A 8 18.22 7.29 -0.30
CA ASP A 8 18.46 6.50 -1.52
C ASP A 8 18.64 5.03 -1.14
N PHE A 9 17.68 4.19 -1.53
CA PHE A 9 17.68 2.78 -1.21
C PHE A 9 18.83 2.00 -1.88
N ARG A 10 19.49 2.57 -2.87
CA ARG A 10 20.68 1.98 -3.50
C ARG A 10 21.94 2.12 -2.66
N SER A 11 21.93 2.99 -1.66
CA SER A 11 23.08 3.25 -0.78
C SER A 11 23.14 2.21 0.35
N GLU A 12 23.52 0.98 0.02
CA GLU A 12 23.42 -0.18 0.92
C GLU A 12 24.07 0.05 2.30
N ASN A 13 25.26 0.65 2.33
CA ASN A 13 26.01 0.81 3.59
C ASN A 13 25.51 1.94 4.49
N SER A 14 24.92 2.99 3.92
CA SER A 14 24.41 4.13 4.69
C SER A 14 22.91 4.06 4.96
N CYS A 15 22.18 3.26 4.19
CA CYS A 15 20.72 3.18 4.24
C CYS A 15 20.21 2.81 5.65
N ILE A 16 20.84 1.83 6.30
CA ILE A 16 20.41 1.36 7.63
C ILE A 16 20.59 2.46 8.68
N GLU A 17 21.74 3.14 8.67
CA GLU A 17 21.98 4.23 9.63
C GLU A 17 21.04 5.41 9.38
N GLU A 18 20.83 5.76 8.12
CA GLU A 18 19.89 6.83 7.74
C GLU A 18 18.45 6.49 8.14
N MET A 19 18.03 5.25 7.95
CA MET A 19 16.72 4.76 8.40
C MET A 19 16.57 4.88 9.92
N TYR A 20 17.56 4.40 10.67
CA TYR A 20 17.55 4.49 12.13
C TYR A 20 17.42 5.94 12.58
N LYS A 21 18.23 6.83 12.01
CA LYS A 21 18.19 8.25 12.31
C LYS A 21 16.84 8.89 11.97
N ALA A 22 16.30 8.57 10.80
CA ALA A 22 15.01 9.10 10.36
C ALA A 22 13.88 8.69 11.32
N TYR A 23 13.78 7.40 11.63
CA TYR A 23 12.70 6.90 12.48
C TYR A 23 12.87 7.29 13.95
N SER A 24 14.09 7.43 14.45
CA SER A 24 14.33 7.86 15.83
C SER A 24 14.16 9.38 16.06
N THR A 25 14.17 10.18 15.00
CA THR A 25 14.02 11.66 15.11
C THR A 25 12.70 12.16 14.56
N CYS A 26 12.44 11.94 13.28
CA CYS A 26 11.27 12.44 12.57
C CYS A 26 10.09 11.43 12.60
N GLY A 27 10.38 10.13 12.63
CA GLY A 27 9.39 9.07 12.56
C GLY A 27 8.96 8.70 11.14
N PHE A 28 9.45 9.41 10.12
CA PHE A 28 9.12 9.22 8.72
C PHE A 28 10.38 9.23 7.86
N ALA A 29 10.31 8.58 6.71
CA ALA A 29 11.34 8.67 5.67
C ALA A 29 10.69 8.50 4.29
N VAL A 30 11.27 9.17 3.30
CA VAL A 30 10.97 8.94 1.89
C VAL A 30 12.13 8.15 1.29
N PHE A 31 11.82 7.03 0.64
CA PHE A 31 12.82 6.21 -0.01
C PHE A 31 12.76 6.42 -1.52
N THR A 32 13.92 6.62 -2.13
CA THR A 32 14.07 6.70 -3.58
C THR A 32 14.74 5.45 -4.13
N ASN A 33 14.48 5.15 -5.40
CA ASN A 33 15.10 4.02 -6.13
C ASN A 33 14.76 2.62 -5.55
N VAL A 34 13.63 2.50 -4.88
CA VAL A 34 13.18 1.23 -4.27
C VAL A 34 12.78 0.21 -5.35
N TYR A 35 12.22 0.68 -6.46
CA TYR A 35 11.64 -0.17 -7.50
C TYR A 35 12.48 -0.25 -8.77
N ASP A 36 13.75 0.18 -8.73
CA ASP A 36 14.59 0.25 -9.93
C ASP A 36 14.62 -1.06 -10.72
N GLU A 37 14.68 -2.20 -10.03
CA GLU A 37 14.73 -3.52 -10.65
C GLU A 37 13.36 -4.05 -11.07
N TRP A 38 12.29 -3.53 -10.47
CA TRP A 38 10.93 -4.04 -10.66
C TRP A 38 9.95 -3.00 -11.19
N ILE A 39 10.46 -1.91 -11.75
CA ILE A 39 9.60 -0.82 -12.22
C ILE A 39 8.61 -1.27 -13.29
N SER A 40 9.04 -2.17 -14.18
CA SER A 40 8.20 -2.71 -15.24
C SER A 40 7.04 -3.53 -14.67
N GLU A 41 7.34 -4.45 -13.77
CA GLU A 41 6.35 -5.30 -13.11
C GLU A 41 5.39 -4.47 -12.24
N PHE A 42 5.90 -3.44 -11.60
CA PHE A 42 5.08 -2.53 -10.81
C PHE A 42 4.09 -1.76 -11.68
N CYS A 43 4.53 -1.29 -12.86
CA CYS A 43 3.66 -0.61 -13.80
C CYS A 43 2.58 -1.56 -14.36
N ASP A 44 2.94 -2.78 -14.70
CA ASP A 44 2.01 -3.81 -15.17
C ASP A 44 0.96 -4.14 -14.10
N TRP A 45 1.40 -4.31 -12.86
CA TRP A 45 0.52 -4.55 -11.72
C TRP A 45 -0.48 -3.41 -11.51
N LYS A 46 -0.03 -2.16 -11.64
CA LYS A 46 -0.88 -0.98 -11.50
C LYS A 46 -1.99 -0.97 -12.55
N VAL A 47 -1.66 -1.29 -13.80
CA VAL A 47 -2.66 -1.38 -14.89
C VAL A 47 -3.67 -2.48 -14.61
N LEU A 48 -3.21 -3.66 -14.16
CA LEU A 48 -4.10 -4.77 -13.80
C LEU A 48 -5.03 -4.42 -12.65
N MET A 49 -4.56 -3.68 -11.66
CA MET A 49 -5.40 -3.18 -10.57
C MET A 49 -6.50 -2.25 -11.08
N GLU A 50 -6.15 -1.29 -11.93
CA GLU A 50 -7.12 -0.37 -12.50
C GLU A 50 -8.18 -1.10 -13.31
N GLU A 51 -7.78 -2.08 -14.12
CA GLU A 51 -8.71 -2.92 -14.89
C GLU A 51 -9.64 -3.71 -13.98
N PHE A 52 -9.11 -4.31 -12.92
CA PHE A 52 -9.90 -5.10 -11.97
C PHE A 52 -10.98 -4.23 -11.29
N PHE A 53 -10.60 -3.07 -10.78
CA PHE A 53 -11.55 -2.20 -10.08
C PHE A 53 -12.61 -1.57 -10.98
N GLN A 54 -12.39 -1.57 -12.31
CA GLN A 54 -13.38 -1.15 -13.28
C GLN A 54 -14.39 -2.25 -13.68
N LEU A 55 -14.15 -3.49 -13.26
CA LEU A 55 -15.07 -4.59 -13.52
C LEU A 55 -16.43 -4.36 -12.81
N PRO A 56 -17.52 -4.95 -13.33
CA PRO A 56 -18.80 -4.94 -12.64
C PRO A 56 -18.70 -5.51 -11.22
N LEU A 57 -19.53 -4.99 -10.32
CA LEU A 57 -19.50 -5.38 -8.90
C LEU A 57 -19.71 -6.88 -8.71
N ASP A 58 -20.61 -7.50 -9.45
CA ASP A 58 -20.89 -8.93 -9.36
C ASP A 58 -19.67 -9.79 -9.72
N VAL A 59 -18.85 -9.33 -10.67
CA VAL A 59 -17.59 -9.99 -11.03
C VAL A 59 -16.56 -9.84 -9.91
N LYS A 60 -16.38 -8.62 -9.40
CA LYS A 60 -15.44 -8.35 -8.30
C LYS A 60 -15.80 -9.14 -7.03
N GLN A 61 -17.08 -9.27 -6.73
CA GLN A 61 -17.56 -10.02 -5.55
C GLN A 61 -17.24 -11.51 -5.60
N GLN A 62 -16.96 -12.08 -6.76
CA GLN A 62 -16.48 -13.46 -6.86
C GLN A 62 -15.13 -13.67 -6.19
N TYR A 63 -14.38 -12.59 -5.98
CA TYR A 63 -13.08 -12.57 -5.31
C TYR A 63 -13.16 -12.01 -3.90
N ALA A 64 -14.33 -12.05 -3.29
CA ALA A 64 -14.60 -11.45 -2.00
C ALA A 64 -13.63 -11.91 -0.90
N TYR A 65 -13.37 -11.00 0.02
CA TYR A 65 -12.55 -11.26 1.19
C TYR A 65 -13.04 -12.48 1.97
N SER A 66 -12.14 -13.43 2.17
CA SER A 66 -12.48 -14.73 2.75
C SER A 66 -12.46 -14.77 4.28
N GLY A 67 -12.21 -13.65 4.92
CA GLY A 67 -12.22 -13.51 6.38
C GLY A 67 -10.85 -13.27 6.99
N VAL A 68 -10.85 -13.08 8.31
CA VAL A 68 -9.68 -12.65 9.08
C VAL A 68 -8.50 -13.61 8.98
N LYS A 69 -8.78 -14.91 8.83
CA LYS A 69 -7.74 -15.94 8.81
C LYS A 69 -6.79 -15.81 7.63
N GLU A 70 -7.32 -15.55 6.44
CA GLU A 70 -6.51 -15.44 5.22
C GLU A 70 -6.12 -14.02 4.88
N ASN A 71 -6.94 -13.05 5.30
CA ASN A 71 -6.74 -11.62 5.08
C ASN A 71 -6.47 -11.27 3.61
N ILE A 72 -7.16 -11.95 2.70
CA ILE A 72 -7.03 -11.80 1.25
C ILE A 72 -8.41 -11.74 0.63
N GLY A 73 -8.58 -10.88 -0.36
CA GLY A 73 -9.78 -10.80 -1.16
C GLY A 73 -10.31 -9.40 -1.34
N TYR A 74 -11.35 -9.30 -2.16
CA TYR A 74 -12.01 -8.05 -2.49
C TYR A 74 -12.96 -7.62 -1.38
N ASN A 75 -12.85 -6.37 -0.96
CA ASN A 75 -13.82 -5.70 -0.09
C ASN A 75 -14.58 -4.66 -0.91
N TRP A 76 -15.91 -4.71 -0.92
CA TRP A 76 -16.72 -3.69 -1.61
C TRP A 76 -16.84 -2.42 -0.76
N LEU A 77 -17.35 -1.35 -1.39
CA LEU A 77 -17.53 -0.08 -0.70
C LEU A 77 -18.36 -0.25 0.58
N GLU A 78 -17.92 0.38 1.65
CA GLU A 78 -18.56 0.37 2.98
C GLU A 78 -18.56 -0.99 3.69
N GLU A 79 -17.92 -2.01 3.13
CA GLU A 79 -17.79 -3.31 3.83
C GLU A 79 -16.89 -3.21 5.05
N GLU A 80 -15.73 -2.60 4.89
CA GLU A 80 -14.77 -2.42 5.98
C GLU A 80 -15.15 -1.23 6.85
N ARG A 81 -15.24 -1.45 8.16
CA ARG A 81 -15.57 -0.41 9.13
C ARG A 81 -14.82 -0.61 10.43
N LEU A 82 -14.36 0.49 11.01
CA LEU A 82 -13.65 0.47 12.28
C LEU A 82 -14.59 0.21 13.46
N THR A 83 -15.77 0.83 13.42
CA THR A 83 -16.79 0.72 14.46
C THR A 83 -18.07 0.13 13.86
N PRO A 84 -18.62 -0.97 14.41
CA PRO A 84 -19.77 -1.65 13.80
C PRO A 84 -21.03 -0.79 13.58
N THR A 85 -21.21 0.24 14.39
CA THR A 85 -22.36 1.14 14.31
C THR A 85 -22.18 2.33 13.39
N MET A 86 -20.98 2.54 12.86
CA MET A 86 -20.66 3.64 11.96
C MET A 86 -20.70 3.18 10.49
N PRO A 87 -20.90 4.11 9.53
CA PRO A 87 -20.77 3.78 8.13
C PRO A 87 -19.40 3.17 7.79
N GLY A 88 -19.37 2.28 6.81
CA GLY A 88 -18.13 1.70 6.33
C GLY A 88 -17.28 2.69 5.54
N ASP A 89 -16.03 2.33 5.29
CA ASP A 89 -15.10 3.14 4.52
C ASP A 89 -15.51 3.21 3.05
N LEU A 90 -15.36 4.39 2.44
CA LEU A 90 -15.62 4.60 1.01
C LEU A 90 -14.40 4.17 0.18
N LYS A 91 -14.03 2.92 0.30
CA LYS A 91 -12.93 2.30 -0.45
C LYS A 91 -13.29 0.87 -0.84
N GLU A 92 -12.64 0.40 -1.90
CA GLU A 92 -12.65 -1.00 -2.31
C GLU A 92 -11.23 -1.53 -2.57
#